data_4c6346360a8c6a1965eda710d5bdad28
#
_entry.id   4c6346360a8c6a1965eda710d5bdad28
#
_cell.length_a   1.000
_cell.length_b   1.000
_cell.length_c   1.000
_cell.angle_alpha   90.00
_cell.angle_beta   90.00
_cell.angle_gamma   90.00
#
_symmetry.space_group_name_H-M   'P 1'
#
loop_
_entity.id
_entity.type
_entity.pdbx_description
1 polymer ?
#
loop_
_entity_poly.entity_id
_entity_poly.type
_entity_poly.pdbx_seq_one_letter_code
_entity_poly.pdbx_strand_id
1 'polypeptide(L)'
;MEIPETGDMTTDIRPDLERRRQNQQDYVLRTIEERGVRLVRLWFTDVLGRHKSVAISPAELETVLDEGLQFDGSAIDGFSRVQESDVLARPDPSTFELLPWADPSEPSGTIFCDITNLDGTSFEGDPRQVLRRNVDRARAVGFEMFCAPEVEFFYFADSGPVPTTLDRASYFDLTTTDVASDLRKQTLHMLEALSIPVEYSFHEDGPSQHEIDLQYTDALSMADSVMTLRLAVKKIAMDRGVYATFMPKPLNGVQGSGMHTHLSLFRDGENAFHDPAKADG
;
A
#
# COMPACT_ATOMS: atom_id res chain seq x y z
N MET A 1 -15.65 4.55 -45.41
CA MET A 1 -14.73 5.49 -44.74
C MET A 1 -13.68 4.62 -44.04
N GLU A 2 -12.60 4.39 -44.74
CA GLU A 2 -11.51 3.53 -44.32
C GLU A 2 -10.75 4.20 -43.16
N ILE A 3 -10.51 3.44 -42.10
CA ILE A 3 -9.70 3.86 -40.98
C ILE A 3 -8.24 3.75 -41.46
N PRO A 4 -7.43 4.82 -41.39
CA PRO A 4 -6.02 4.72 -41.77
C PRO A 4 -5.30 3.78 -40.80
N GLU A 5 -4.52 2.85 -41.34
CA GLU A 5 -3.56 2.03 -40.60
C GLU A 5 -2.60 2.95 -39.82
N THR A 6 -2.64 2.88 -38.53
CA THR A 6 -1.68 3.58 -37.64
C THR A 6 -0.32 2.94 -37.84
N GLY A 7 0.58 3.70 -38.48
CA GLY A 7 1.98 3.32 -38.62
C GLY A 7 2.57 2.97 -37.24
N ASP A 8 3.39 1.94 -37.29
CA ASP A 8 4.20 1.38 -36.22
C ASP A 8 5.09 2.48 -35.55
N MET A 9 4.59 3.09 -34.48
CA MET A 9 5.34 3.90 -33.54
C MET A 9 5.56 3.12 -32.22
N THR A 10 5.90 1.85 -32.32
CA THR A 10 6.52 1.12 -31.21
C THR A 10 8.00 1.51 -31.15
N THR A 11 8.29 2.73 -30.69
CA THR A 11 9.58 3.00 -30.05
C THR A 11 9.71 1.95 -28.96
N ASP A 12 10.75 1.13 -29.05
CA ASP A 12 10.98 0.01 -28.14
C ASP A 12 11.20 0.57 -26.69
N ILE A 13 10.14 0.69 -25.92
CA ILE A 13 10.13 1.23 -24.56
C ILE A 13 10.81 0.25 -23.57
N ARG A 14 10.97 -1.02 -23.96
CA ARG A 14 11.52 -2.07 -23.12
C ARG A 14 12.92 -1.80 -22.59
N PRO A 15 13.90 -1.33 -23.38
CA PRO A 15 15.24 -1.07 -22.87
C PRO A 15 15.28 0.02 -21.80
N ASP A 16 14.41 1.02 -21.89
CA ASP A 16 14.33 2.08 -20.87
C ASP A 16 13.71 1.59 -19.56
N LEU A 17 12.72 0.70 -19.61
CA LEU A 17 12.11 0.09 -18.41
C LEU A 17 13.10 -0.87 -17.73
N GLU A 18 13.80 -1.69 -18.49
CA GLU A 18 14.82 -2.60 -17.97
C GLU A 18 15.97 -1.83 -17.31
N ARG A 19 16.44 -0.77 -17.95
CA ARG A 19 17.48 0.12 -17.38
C ARG A 19 17.01 0.81 -16.09
N ARG A 20 15.77 1.30 -16.04
CA ARG A 20 15.19 1.89 -14.82
C ARG A 20 15.12 0.87 -13.71
N ARG A 21 14.64 -0.34 -13.98
CA ARG A 21 14.58 -1.42 -13.01
C ARG A 21 15.96 -1.77 -12.47
N GLN A 22 16.98 -1.91 -13.35
CA GLN A 22 18.36 -2.18 -12.94
C GLN A 22 18.92 -1.07 -12.04
N ASN A 23 18.71 0.20 -12.39
CA ASN A 23 19.15 1.32 -11.57
C ASN A 23 18.49 1.31 -10.17
N GLN A 24 17.22 0.88 -10.08
CA GLN A 24 16.53 0.74 -8.81
C GLN A 24 17.07 -0.44 -7.99
N GLN A 25 17.36 -1.58 -8.61
CA GLN A 25 18.01 -2.72 -7.95
C GLN A 25 19.37 -2.32 -7.39
N ASP A 26 20.20 -1.66 -8.20
CA ASP A 26 21.53 -1.17 -7.77
C ASP A 26 21.43 -0.18 -6.61
N TYR A 27 20.42 0.70 -6.62
CA TYR A 27 20.14 1.61 -5.52
C TYR A 27 19.77 0.87 -4.24
N VAL A 28 18.90 -0.14 -4.32
CA VAL A 28 18.46 -0.95 -3.17
C VAL A 28 19.65 -1.69 -2.57
N LEU A 29 20.43 -2.40 -3.39
CA LEU A 29 21.60 -3.17 -2.92
C LEU A 29 22.62 -2.28 -2.22
N ARG A 30 22.95 -1.12 -2.82
CA ARG A 30 23.82 -0.12 -2.20
C ARG A 30 23.27 0.42 -0.89
N THR A 31 21.97 0.76 -0.84
CA THR A 31 21.34 1.28 0.38
C THR A 31 21.38 0.26 1.51
N ILE A 32 21.17 -1.00 1.20
CA ILE A 32 21.26 -2.10 2.17
C ILE A 32 22.67 -2.19 2.78
N GLU A 33 23.69 -2.10 1.95
CA GLU A 33 25.08 -2.11 2.41
C GLU A 33 25.41 -0.89 3.26
N GLU A 34 25.13 0.33 2.75
CA GLU A 34 25.42 1.60 3.41
C GLU A 34 24.69 1.77 4.75
N ARG A 35 23.46 1.27 4.85
CA ARG A 35 22.63 1.35 6.07
C ARG A 35 22.79 0.16 7.00
N GLY A 36 23.57 -0.86 6.60
CA GLY A 36 23.79 -2.06 7.39
C GLY A 36 22.52 -2.86 7.64
N VAL A 37 21.61 -2.91 6.67
CA VAL A 37 20.35 -3.64 6.78
C VAL A 37 20.62 -5.10 7.10
N ARG A 38 19.92 -5.66 8.08
CA ARG A 38 20.09 -7.05 8.55
C ARG A 38 19.00 -7.98 8.07
N LEU A 39 17.86 -7.43 7.68
CA LEU A 39 16.70 -8.21 7.26
C LEU A 39 15.93 -7.45 6.18
N VAL A 40 15.53 -8.13 5.11
CA VAL A 40 14.63 -7.60 4.09
C VAL A 40 13.33 -8.37 4.14
N ARG A 41 12.21 -7.65 4.23
CA ARG A 41 10.87 -8.21 4.24
C ARG A 41 10.23 -8.06 2.87
N LEU A 42 9.89 -9.17 2.27
CA LEU A 42 9.11 -9.24 1.04
C LEU A 42 7.63 -9.19 1.42
N TRP A 43 6.94 -8.13 1.01
CA TRP A 43 5.53 -7.90 1.32
C TRP A 43 4.63 -8.20 0.15
N PHE A 44 3.50 -8.83 0.42
CA PHE A 44 2.43 -9.08 -0.55
C PHE A 44 1.08 -9.18 0.17
N THR A 45 -0.02 -9.22 -0.59
CA THR A 45 -1.37 -9.20 -0.04
C THR A 45 -2.12 -10.45 -0.50
N ASP A 46 -2.83 -11.13 0.42
CA ASP A 46 -3.69 -12.24 0.06
C ASP A 46 -5.06 -11.79 -0.48
N VAL A 47 -5.86 -12.72 -0.99
CA VAL A 47 -7.20 -12.43 -1.55
C VAL A 47 -8.19 -11.88 -0.52
N LEU A 48 -7.90 -12.01 0.78
CA LEU A 48 -8.70 -11.45 1.87
C LEU A 48 -8.22 -10.07 2.32
N GLY A 49 -7.26 -9.46 1.59
CA GLY A 49 -6.68 -8.16 1.93
C GLY A 49 -5.77 -8.19 3.15
N ARG A 50 -5.21 -9.35 3.50
CA ARG A 50 -4.26 -9.47 4.60
C ARG A 50 -2.86 -9.25 4.10
N HIS A 51 -2.12 -8.42 4.83
CA HIS A 51 -0.70 -8.20 4.57
C HIS A 51 0.11 -9.44 4.98
N LYS A 52 0.91 -9.95 4.07
CA LYS A 52 1.79 -11.10 4.25
C LYS A 52 3.24 -10.68 4.12
N SER A 53 4.13 -11.41 4.78
CA SER A 53 5.56 -11.11 4.75
C SER A 53 6.39 -12.39 4.83
N VAL A 54 7.41 -12.44 3.99
CA VAL A 54 8.55 -13.37 4.14
C VAL A 54 9.80 -12.55 4.38
N ALA A 55 10.66 -12.98 5.28
CA ALA A 55 11.92 -12.31 5.58
C ALA A 55 13.09 -13.08 4.96
N ILE A 56 14.00 -12.35 4.32
CA ILE A 56 15.22 -12.91 3.73
C ILE A 56 16.46 -12.22 4.27
N SER A 57 17.59 -12.91 4.22
CA SER A 57 18.90 -12.31 4.46
C SER A 57 19.24 -11.31 3.33
N PRO A 58 19.90 -10.19 3.61
CA PRO A 58 20.42 -9.30 2.57
C PRO A 58 21.31 -10.01 1.53
N ALA A 59 22.01 -11.05 1.91
CA ALA A 59 22.86 -11.83 1.00
C ALA A 59 22.06 -12.54 -0.11
N GLU A 60 20.79 -12.85 0.13
CA GLU A 60 19.91 -13.50 -0.85
C GLU A 60 19.20 -12.51 -1.78
N LEU A 61 19.24 -11.21 -1.44
CA LEU A 61 18.37 -10.23 -2.10
C LEU A 61 18.68 -10.07 -3.59
N GLU A 62 19.96 -10.06 -3.99
CA GLU A 62 20.35 -9.93 -5.40
C GLU A 62 19.73 -11.06 -6.24
N THR A 63 19.87 -12.30 -5.78
CA THR A 63 19.24 -13.47 -6.43
C THR A 63 17.71 -13.34 -6.47
N VAL A 64 17.11 -12.90 -5.36
CA VAL A 64 15.64 -12.77 -5.26
C VAL A 64 15.10 -11.63 -6.13
N LEU A 65 15.85 -10.53 -6.33
CA LEU A 65 15.48 -9.47 -7.26
C LEU A 65 15.45 -9.95 -8.72
N ASP A 66 16.36 -10.85 -9.07
CA ASP A 66 16.50 -11.38 -10.43
C ASP A 66 15.54 -12.56 -10.69
N GLU A 67 15.53 -13.53 -9.80
CA GLU A 67 14.82 -14.80 -10.00
C GLU A 67 13.45 -14.85 -9.33
N GLY A 68 13.22 -14.03 -8.29
CA GLY A 68 12.07 -14.13 -7.39
C GLY A 68 12.29 -15.12 -6.27
N LEU A 69 11.41 -15.09 -5.27
CA LEU A 69 11.37 -16.07 -4.17
C LEU A 69 10.23 -17.07 -4.40
N GLN A 70 10.56 -18.35 -4.55
CA GLN A 70 9.55 -19.42 -4.64
C GLN A 70 8.96 -19.71 -3.25
N PHE A 71 7.63 -19.83 -3.19
CA PHE A 71 6.91 -20.17 -1.97
C PHE A 71 5.58 -20.87 -2.28
N ASP A 72 4.97 -21.49 -1.25
CA ASP A 72 3.65 -22.12 -1.39
C ASP A 72 2.55 -21.07 -1.56
N GLY A 73 1.96 -21.02 -2.74
CA GLY A 73 0.89 -20.09 -3.11
C GLY A 73 -0.40 -20.24 -2.28
N SER A 74 -0.55 -21.29 -1.45
CA SER A 74 -1.66 -21.40 -0.50
C SER A 74 -1.70 -20.24 0.50
N ALA A 75 -0.57 -19.57 0.72
CA ALA A 75 -0.49 -18.37 1.53
C ALA A 75 -1.33 -17.20 0.99
N ILE A 76 -1.64 -17.18 -0.32
CA ILE A 76 -2.38 -16.09 -0.97
C ILE A 76 -3.87 -16.37 -1.06
N ASP A 77 -4.29 -17.59 -1.34
CA ASP A 77 -5.71 -17.93 -1.54
C ASP A 77 -6.58 -17.73 -0.30
N GLY A 78 -5.99 -17.70 0.89
CA GLY A 78 -6.73 -17.48 2.14
C GLY A 78 -7.71 -18.60 2.53
N PHE A 79 -7.81 -19.64 1.69
CA PHE A 79 -8.66 -20.82 1.90
C PHE A 79 -7.79 -22.07 2.01
N SER A 80 -8.29 -23.09 2.72
CA SER A 80 -7.58 -24.37 2.78
C SER A 80 -7.50 -25.00 1.39
N ARG A 81 -6.32 -25.41 0.98
CA ARG A 81 -6.07 -26.03 -0.31
C ARG A 81 -6.10 -27.52 -0.27
N VAL A 82 -6.53 -28.08 -1.39
CA VAL A 82 -6.43 -29.53 -1.68
C VAL A 82 -5.11 -29.86 -2.40
N GLN A 83 -4.49 -28.88 -3.05
CA GLN A 83 -3.24 -29.03 -3.79
C GLN A 83 -2.30 -27.84 -3.54
N GLU A 84 -1.05 -28.13 -3.23
CA GLU A 84 0.03 -27.16 -3.20
C GLU A 84 0.37 -26.73 -4.62
N SER A 85 0.57 -25.44 -4.85
CA SER A 85 1.11 -24.91 -6.09
C SER A 85 2.09 -23.80 -5.77
N ASP A 86 3.34 -24.00 -6.15
CA ASP A 86 4.38 -23.02 -5.96
C ASP A 86 4.16 -21.81 -6.87
N VAL A 87 4.45 -20.64 -6.31
CA VAL A 87 4.44 -19.35 -6.99
C VAL A 87 5.72 -18.60 -6.68
N LEU A 88 5.98 -17.50 -7.40
CA LEU A 88 7.14 -16.64 -7.20
C LEU A 88 6.69 -15.28 -6.66
N ALA A 89 7.26 -14.84 -5.54
CA ALA A 89 7.25 -13.45 -5.12
C ALA A 89 8.36 -12.71 -5.87
N ARG A 90 7.99 -11.78 -6.74
CA ARG A 90 8.90 -10.94 -7.51
C ARG A 90 8.93 -9.54 -6.92
N PRO A 91 10.03 -9.16 -6.25
CA PRO A 91 10.13 -7.85 -5.62
C PRO A 91 10.07 -6.72 -6.67
N ASP A 92 9.36 -5.67 -6.31
CA ASP A 92 9.35 -4.40 -7.04
C ASP A 92 10.35 -3.44 -6.37
N PRO A 93 11.57 -3.28 -6.91
CA PRO A 93 12.62 -2.51 -6.24
C PRO A 93 12.27 -1.03 -6.07
N SER A 94 11.27 -0.53 -6.81
CA SER A 94 10.79 0.85 -6.66
C SER A 94 10.06 1.11 -5.34
N THR A 95 9.66 0.05 -4.65
CA THR A 95 8.91 0.10 -3.39
C THR A 95 9.78 -0.15 -2.16
N PHE A 96 11.11 -0.18 -2.33
CA PHE A 96 12.00 -0.40 -1.20
C PHE A 96 11.95 0.75 -0.20
N GLU A 97 11.70 0.42 1.08
CA GLU A 97 11.73 1.38 2.18
C GLU A 97 12.43 0.78 3.40
N LEU A 98 13.13 1.63 4.16
CA LEU A 98 13.66 1.27 5.48
C LEU A 98 12.53 1.34 6.50
N LEU A 99 12.40 0.32 7.36
CA LEU A 99 11.35 0.27 8.37
C LEU A 99 11.69 1.17 9.56
N PRO A 100 10.96 2.28 9.79
CA PRO A 100 11.28 3.25 10.84
C PRO A 100 11.07 2.71 12.26
N TRP A 101 10.38 1.58 12.40
CA TRP A 101 10.16 0.89 13.68
C TRP A 101 11.14 -0.25 13.94
N ALA A 102 12.09 -0.49 13.04
CA ALA A 102 13.15 -1.47 13.28
C ALA A 102 14.11 -0.98 14.38
N ASP A 103 14.73 -1.92 15.09
CA ASP A 103 15.79 -1.57 16.02
C ASP A 103 16.94 -0.90 15.24
N PRO A 104 17.41 0.28 15.66
CA PRO A 104 18.54 0.95 15.00
C PRO A 104 19.82 0.12 14.94
N SER A 105 20.00 -0.84 15.85
CA SER A 105 21.12 -1.79 15.84
C SER A 105 20.92 -2.95 14.85
N GLU A 106 19.68 -3.17 14.42
CA GLU A 106 19.28 -4.21 13.45
C GLU A 106 18.33 -3.62 12.38
N PRO A 107 18.81 -2.68 11.54
CA PRO A 107 17.99 -2.05 10.53
C PRO A 107 17.35 -3.08 9.62
N SER A 108 16.10 -2.86 9.27
CA SER A 108 15.33 -3.73 8.37
C SER A 108 14.72 -2.92 7.25
N GLY A 109 14.65 -3.52 6.06
CA GLY A 109 13.97 -2.96 4.89
C GLY A 109 12.75 -3.78 4.49
N THR A 110 11.94 -3.20 3.62
CA THR A 110 10.78 -3.87 3.02
C THR A 110 10.70 -3.58 1.53
N ILE A 111 10.12 -4.53 0.77
CA ILE A 111 9.84 -4.42 -0.66
C ILE A 111 8.50 -5.10 -0.93
N PHE A 112 7.59 -4.42 -1.64
CA PHE A 112 6.38 -5.07 -2.14
C PHE A 112 6.69 -5.99 -3.30
N CYS A 113 5.96 -7.10 -3.39
CA CYS A 113 6.13 -8.11 -4.43
C CYS A 113 4.87 -8.27 -5.26
N ASP A 114 5.06 -8.45 -6.55
CA ASP A 114 4.08 -9.04 -7.44
C ASP A 114 4.19 -10.57 -7.37
N ILE A 115 3.06 -11.28 -7.42
CA ILE A 115 3.05 -12.73 -7.42
C ILE A 115 2.85 -13.25 -8.84
N THR A 116 3.71 -14.20 -9.24
CA THR A 116 3.65 -14.84 -10.56
C THR A 116 3.64 -16.36 -10.42
N ASN A 117 3.14 -17.03 -11.46
CA ASN A 117 3.35 -18.43 -11.64
C ASN A 117 4.83 -18.73 -11.95
N LEU A 118 5.26 -20.00 -11.85
CA LEU A 118 6.65 -20.39 -12.12
C LEU A 118 7.08 -20.11 -13.57
N ASP A 119 6.15 -20.05 -14.50
CA ASP A 119 6.39 -19.69 -15.90
C ASP A 119 6.50 -18.17 -16.14
N GLY A 120 6.39 -17.37 -15.08
CA GLY A 120 6.46 -15.90 -15.13
C GLY A 120 5.15 -15.20 -15.49
N THR A 121 4.07 -15.93 -15.75
CA THR A 121 2.74 -15.32 -15.96
C THR A 121 2.18 -14.78 -14.64
N SER A 122 1.32 -13.74 -14.70
CA SER A 122 0.68 -13.18 -13.51
C SER A 122 -0.16 -14.24 -12.79
N PHE A 123 -0.01 -14.32 -11.46
CA PHE A 123 -0.90 -15.15 -10.64
C PHE A 123 -2.26 -14.48 -10.48
N GLU A 124 -3.34 -15.17 -10.83
CA GLU A 124 -4.69 -14.57 -10.84
C GLU A 124 -5.20 -14.15 -9.46
N GLY A 125 -4.74 -14.84 -8.41
CA GLY A 125 -5.10 -14.56 -7.02
C GLY A 125 -4.34 -13.40 -6.38
N ASP A 126 -3.42 -12.73 -7.09
CA ASP A 126 -2.70 -11.57 -6.57
C ASP A 126 -3.49 -10.26 -6.78
N PRO A 127 -4.01 -9.62 -5.70
CA PRO A 127 -4.74 -8.35 -5.82
C PRO A 127 -3.90 -7.22 -6.45
N ARG A 128 -2.59 -7.18 -6.16
CA ARG A 128 -1.68 -6.18 -6.73
C ARG A 128 -1.56 -6.32 -8.23
N GLN A 129 -1.47 -7.54 -8.75
CA GLN A 129 -1.46 -7.84 -10.17
C GLN A 129 -2.81 -7.52 -10.86
N VAL A 130 -3.94 -7.69 -10.15
CA VAL A 130 -5.25 -7.26 -10.69
C VAL A 130 -5.24 -5.75 -10.94
N LEU A 131 -4.76 -4.96 -9.99
CA LEU A 131 -4.66 -3.51 -10.15
C LEU A 131 -3.66 -3.14 -11.27
N ARG A 132 -2.47 -3.73 -11.27
CA ARG A 132 -1.43 -3.49 -12.30
C ARG A 132 -1.98 -3.69 -13.71
N ARG A 133 -2.65 -4.81 -13.98
CA ARG A 133 -3.28 -5.08 -15.28
C ARG A 133 -4.28 -3.99 -15.69
N ASN A 134 -5.04 -3.42 -14.75
CA ASN A 134 -6.00 -2.36 -15.05
C ASN A 134 -5.32 -1.01 -15.26
N VAL A 135 -4.27 -0.69 -14.50
CA VAL A 135 -3.42 0.49 -14.73
C VAL A 135 -2.76 0.41 -16.11
N ASP A 136 -2.24 -0.76 -16.50
CA ASP A 136 -1.64 -0.96 -17.82
C ASP A 136 -2.67 -0.82 -18.95
N ARG A 137 -3.92 -1.27 -18.74
CA ARG A 137 -5.02 -1.03 -19.69
C ARG A 137 -5.36 0.46 -19.83
N ALA A 138 -5.34 1.21 -18.72
CA ALA A 138 -5.54 2.67 -18.77
C ALA A 138 -4.41 3.36 -19.55
N ARG A 139 -3.17 2.97 -19.29
CA ARG A 139 -1.98 3.49 -20.01
C ARG A 139 -2.02 3.18 -21.50
N ALA A 140 -2.48 1.98 -21.88
CA ALA A 140 -2.62 1.59 -23.29
C ALA A 140 -3.61 2.46 -24.08
N VAL A 141 -4.53 3.13 -23.41
CA VAL A 141 -5.46 4.11 -24.01
C VAL A 141 -5.10 5.57 -23.67
N GLY A 142 -3.87 5.80 -23.17
CA GLY A 142 -3.29 7.12 -22.95
C GLY A 142 -3.67 7.78 -21.64
N PHE A 143 -4.09 7.01 -20.61
CA PHE A 143 -4.40 7.56 -19.30
C PHE A 143 -3.46 7.07 -18.20
N GLU A 144 -3.15 7.94 -17.27
CA GLU A 144 -2.56 7.64 -15.99
C GLU A 144 -3.63 7.80 -14.90
N MET A 145 -3.71 6.81 -13.98
CA MET A 145 -4.70 6.79 -12.91
C MET A 145 -4.05 7.18 -11.59
N PHE A 146 -4.66 8.16 -10.91
CA PHE A 146 -4.28 8.61 -9.57
C PHE A 146 -5.43 8.40 -8.60
N CYS A 147 -5.09 8.14 -7.32
CA CYS A 147 -6.03 7.91 -6.24
C CYS A 147 -5.63 8.69 -4.99
N ALA A 148 -6.63 9.11 -4.21
CA ALA A 148 -6.47 9.66 -2.86
C ALA A 148 -7.55 9.05 -1.96
N PRO A 149 -7.23 8.14 -1.06
CA PRO A 149 -8.17 7.55 -0.12
C PRO A 149 -8.25 8.34 1.18
N GLU A 150 -9.45 8.42 1.74
CA GLU A 150 -9.79 8.84 3.09
C GLU A 150 -10.02 7.58 3.91
N VAL A 151 -9.15 7.29 4.88
CA VAL A 151 -9.15 5.98 5.55
C VAL A 151 -9.61 6.12 6.99
N GLU A 152 -10.82 5.64 7.26
CA GLU A 152 -11.40 5.64 8.61
C GLU A 152 -11.09 4.34 9.37
N PHE A 153 -10.94 4.47 10.68
CA PHE A 153 -10.67 3.35 11.58
C PHE A 153 -11.03 3.69 13.02
N PHE A 154 -11.05 2.68 13.88
CA PHE A 154 -11.29 2.84 15.31
C PHE A 154 -10.09 2.43 16.15
N TYR A 155 -9.87 3.15 17.25
CA TYR A 155 -9.04 2.71 18.35
C TYR A 155 -9.89 2.27 19.53
N PHE A 156 -9.60 1.09 20.11
CA PHE A 156 -10.27 0.55 21.29
C PHE A 156 -9.26 0.23 22.38
N ALA A 157 -9.71 0.27 23.65
CA ALA A 157 -8.87 -0.12 24.78
C ALA A 157 -8.51 -1.62 24.75
N ASP A 158 -9.33 -2.43 24.08
CA ASP A 158 -9.18 -3.88 24.02
C ASP A 158 -9.74 -4.47 22.70
N SER A 159 -9.45 -5.74 22.47
CA SER A 159 -9.94 -6.51 21.31
C SER A 159 -11.08 -7.47 21.67
N GLY A 160 -11.81 -7.22 22.75
CA GLY A 160 -12.91 -8.05 23.22
C GLY A 160 -14.10 -8.08 22.26
N PRO A 161 -15.06 -9.00 22.47
CA PRO A 161 -16.26 -9.13 21.62
C PRO A 161 -17.19 -7.90 21.71
N VAL A 162 -17.07 -7.11 22.75
CA VAL A 162 -17.71 -5.80 22.91
C VAL A 162 -16.58 -4.82 23.21
N PRO A 163 -16.03 -4.15 22.18
CA PRO A 163 -14.85 -3.31 22.36
C PRO A 163 -15.15 -2.07 23.20
N THR A 164 -14.19 -1.68 24.04
CA THR A 164 -14.29 -0.48 24.88
C THR A 164 -13.71 0.71 24.14
N THR A 165 -14.52 1.76 23.94
CA THR A 165 -14.06 3.01 23.34
C THR A 165 -13.04 3.73 24.26
N LEU A 166 -12.05 4.40 23.64
CA LEU A 166 -11.05 5.20 24.37
C LEU A 166 -11.61 6.55 24.82
N ASP A 167 -12.55 7.09 24.05
CA ASP A 167 -13.12 8.41 24.24
C ASP A 167 -14.60 8.50 23.84
N ARG A 168 -15.15 9.70 23.97
CA ARG A 168 -16.49 10.09 23.52
C ARG A 168 -16.43 11.39 22.71
N ALA A 169 -15.30 11.63 22.09
CA ALA A 169 -15.13 12.78 21.21
C ALA A 169 -15.97 12.63 19.96
N SER A 170 -16.11 13.70 19.21
CA SER A 170 -16.91 13.82 18.00
C SER A 170 -16.12 14.54 16.91
N TYR A 171 -16.75 14.79 15.78
CA TYR A 171 -16.15 15.32 14.56
C TYR A 171 -15.32 16.58 14.82
N PHE A 172 -14.02 16.52 14.46
CA PHE A 172 -13.02 17.58 14.64
C PHE A 172 -12.76 18.01 16.08
N ASP A 173 -13.13 17.23 17.08
CA ASP A 173 -12.80 17.55 18.46
C ASP A 173 -11.28 17.64 18.67
N LEU A 174 -10.84 18.75 19.26
CA LEU A 174 -9.44 19.04 19.63
C LEU A 174 -9.32 19.29 21.14
N THR A 175 -10.01 18.54 21.94
CA THR A 175 -10.02 18.69 23.38
C THR A 175 -9.33 17.52 24.07
N THR A 176 -9.27 17.56 25.40
CA THR A 176 -8.80 16.41 26.21
C THR A 176 -9.67 15.17 26.05
N THR A 177 -10.79 15.25 25.33
CA THR A 177 -11.62 14.11 24.98
C THR A 177 -11.08 13.29 23.80
N ASP A 178 -10.27 13.88 22.91
CA ASP A 178 -9.52 13.14 21.87
C ASP A 178 -8.21 12.60 22.47
N VAL A 179 -8.27 11.46 23.14
CA VAL A 179 -7.11 10.80 23.77
C VAL A 179 -6.20 10.11 22.76
N ALA A 180 -6.66 9.91 21.53
CA ALA A 180 -5.91 9.22 20.48
C ALA A 180 -5.15 10.17 19.53
N SER A 181 -5.18 11.48 19.77
CA SER A 181 -4.47 12.48 18.98
C SER A 181 -2.96 12.17 18.85
N ASP A 182 -2.32 11.75 19.95
CA ASP A 182 -0.91 11.35 19.95
C ASP A 182 -0.65 10.09 19.11
N LEU A 183 -1.60 9.16 19.04
CA LEU A 183 -1.48 7.94 18.21
C LEU A 183 -1.50 8.32 16.71
N ARG A 184 -2.44 9.19 16.32
CA ARG A 184 -2.49 9.71 14.93
C ARG A 184 -1.19 10.44 14.58
N LYS A 185 -0.73 11.37 15.45
CA LYS A 185 0.53 12.10 15.24
C LYS A 185 1.73 11.17 15.02
N GLN A 186 1.87 10.13 15.84
CA GLN A 186 2.95 9.15 15.67
C GLN A 186 2.80 8.37 14.37
N THR A 187 1.56 8.05 13.97
CA THR A 187 1.28 7.40 12.68
C THR A 187 1.70 8.30 11.52
N LEU A 188 1.38 9.59 11.55
CA LEU A 188 1.79 10.54 10.53
C LEU A 188 3.31 10.58 10.36
N HIS A 189 4.05 10.73 11.46
CA HIS A 189 5.53 10.73 11.42
C HIS A 189 6.08 9.41 10.87
N MET A 190 5.43 8.29 11.16
CA MET A 190 5.83 6.98 10.63
C MET A 190 5.58 6.88 9.13
N LEU A 191 4.44 7.38 8.64
CA LEU A 191 4.10 7.41 7.22
C LEU A 191 5.04 8.34 6.44
N GLU A 192 5.32 9.53 6.98
CA GLU A 192 6.31 10.46 6.40
C GLU A 192 7.69 9.82 6.27
N ALA A 193 8.15 9.07 7.29
CA ALA A 193 9.41 8.35 7.25
C ALA A 193 9.45 7.22 6.22
N LEU A 194 8.28 6.76 5.75
CA LEU A 194 8.08 5.77 4.68
C LEU A 194 7.71 6.43 3.34
N SER A 195 7.98 7.73 3.19
CA SER A 195 7.70 8.48 1.96
C SER A 195 6.21 8.49 1.57
N ILE A 196 5.30 8.29 2.54
CA ILE A 196 3.84 8.30 2.34
C ILE A 196 3.29 9.64 2.86
N PRO A 197 3.00 10.60 1.99
CA PRO A 197 2.50 11.90 2.40
C PRO A 197 1.04 11.82 2.85
N VAL A 198 0.75 12.44 4.00
CA VAL A 198 -0.59 12.59 4.56
C VAL A 198 -1.13 13.98 4.23
N GLU A 199 -2.42 14.08 3.92
CA GLU A 199 -3.10 15.36 3.69
C GLU A 199 -3.78 15.86 4.95
N TYR A 200 -4.64 15.03 5.55
CA TYR A 200 -5.39 15.35 6.76
C TYR A 200 -5.35 14.23 7.79
N SER A 201 -5.61 14.58 9.06
CA SER A 201 -5.86 13.63 10.14
C SER A 201 -6.67 14.26 11.23
N PHE A 202 -7.80 13.69 11.58
CA PHE A 202 -8.73 14.23 12.57
C PHE A 202 -9.49 13.13 13.31
N HIS A 203 -10.25 13.54 14.34
CA HIS A 203 -11.21 12.70 15.01
C HIS A 203 -12.51 12.69 14.21
N GLU A 204 -13.02 11.48 13.90
CA GLU A 204 -14.29 11.29 13.20
C GLU A 204 -15.51 11.42 14.13
N ASP A 205 -16.72 11.31 13.58
CA ASP A 205 -17.97 11.54 14.32
C ASP A 205 -18.25 10.45 15.36
N GLY A 206 -17.86 9.21 15.12
CA GLY A 206 -18.02 8.13 16.06
C GLY A 206 -17.05 8.18 17.24
N PRO A 207 -17.46 7.81 18.47
CA PRO A 207 -16.54 7.71 19.61
C PRO A 207 -15.39 6.77 19.28
N SER A 208 -14.16 7.27 19.48
CA SER A 208 -12.90 6.56 19.14
C SER A 208 -12.71 6.26 17.65
N GLN A 209 -13.42 6.97 16.78
CA GLN A 209 -13.26 6.91 15.32
C GLN A 209 -12.30 7.99 14.85
N HIS A 210 -11.43 7.63 13.92
CA HIS A 210 -10.37 8.50 13.40
C HIS A 210 -10.25 8.33 11.90
N GLU A 211 -9.71 9.38 11.25
CA GLU A 211 -9.46 9.39 9.82
C GLU A 211 -8.05 9.89 9.53
N ILE A 212 -7.45 9.31 8.49
CA ILE A 212 -6.19 9.74 7.88
C ILE A 212 -6.36 9.71 6.37
N ASP A 213 -6.18 10.87 5.74
CA ASP A 213 -6.29 11.06 4.30
C ASP A 213 -4.90 11.12 3.69
N LEU A 214 -4.69 10.35 2.63
CA LEU A 214 -3.42 10.32 1.93
C LEU A 214 -3.46 11.26 0.72
N GLN A 215 -2.36 11.99 0.50
CA GLN A 215 -2.19 12.78 -0.71
C GLN A 215 -2.18 11.87 -1.94
N TYR A 216 -2.81 12.32 -3.02
CA TYR A 216 -2.94 11.54 -4.24
C TYR A 216 -1.57 11.12 -4.82
N THR A 217 -1.51 9.90 -5.28
CA THR A 217 -0.41 9.36 -6.06
C THR A 217 -0.94 8.35 -7.09
N ASP A 218 -0.06 7.77 -7.92
CA ASP A 218 -0.48 6.73 -8.85
C ASP A 218 -1.15 5.56 -8.13
N ALA A 219 -2.08 4.91 -8.82
CA ALA A 219 -2.99 3.95 -8.20
C ALA A 219 -2.27 2.74 -7.56
N LEU A 220 -1.14 2.29 -8.13
CA LEU A 220 -0.42 1.13 -7.58
C LEU A 220 0.36 1.50 -6.33
N SER A 221 1.09 2.62 -6.36
CA SER A 221 1.77 3.17 -5.19
C SER A 221 0.78 3.49 -4.07
N MET A 222 -0.42 3.99 -4.41
CA MET A 222 -1.46 4.24 -3.42
C MET A 222 -1.98 2.97 -2.77
N ALA A 223 -2.18 1.89 -3.52
CA ALA A 223 -2.59 0.62 -2.94
C ALA A 223 -1.56 0.08 -1.94
N ASP A 224 -0.27 0.15 -2.27
CA ASP A 224 0.83 -0.21 -1.38
C ASP A 224 0.86 0.71 -0.14
N SER A 225 0.62 2.01 -0.31
CA SER A 225 0.54 3.00 0.78
C SER A 225 -0.60 2.72 1.75
N VAL A 226 -1.80 2.36 1.27
CA VAL A 226 -2.94 1.98 2.13
C VAL A 226 -2.62 0.73 2.96
N MET A 227 -1.98 -0.27 2.37
CA MET A 227 -1.56 -1.46 3.11
C MET A 227 -0.53 -1.11 4.20
N THR A 228 0.40 -0.21 3.90
CA THR A 228 1.41 0.29 4.83
C THR A 228 0.77 1.14 5.94
N LEU A 229 -0.17 2.04 5.62
CA LEU A 229 -0.93 2.83 6.60
C LEU A 229 -1.64 1.91 7.61
N ARG A 230 -2.35 0.89 7.12
CA ARG A 230 -3.05 -0.07 8.00
C ARG A 230 -2.09 -0.79 8.95
N LEU A 231 -0.89 -1.12 8.48
CA LEU A 231 0.15 -1.72 9.32
C LEU A 231 0.68 -0.71 10.34
N ALA A 232 0.99 0.52 9.93
CA ALA A 232 1.51 1.58 10.79
C ALA A 232 0.54 1.92 11.93
N VAL A 233 -0.74 2.15 11.62
CA VAL A 233 -1.81 2.40 12.61
C VAL A 233 -1.86 1.28 13.65
N LYS A 234 -1.89 0.02 13.20
CA LYS A 234 -1.95 -1.15 14.10
C LYS A 234 -0.67 -1.30 14.93
N LYS A 235 0.48 -1.03 14.34
CA LYS A 235 1.78 -1.11 15.03
C LYS A 235 1.86 -0.08 16.16
N ILE A 236 1.52 1.19 15.86
CA ILE A 236 1.50 2.26 16.87
C ILE A 236 0.51 1.95 17.98
N ALA A 237 -0.70 1.49 17.64
CA ALA A 237 -1.70 1.10 18.63
C ALA A 237 -1.17 -0.01 19.56
N MET A 238 -0.60 -1.07 18.99
CA MET A 238 -0.04 -2.20 19.75
C MET A 238 1.06 -1.74 20.70
N ASP A 239 1.96 -0.87 20.27
CA ASP A 239 3.07 -0.35 21.08
C ASP A 239 2.57 0.49 22.28
N ARG A 240 1.36 0.99 22.19
CA ARG A 240 0.69 1.78 23.25
C ARG A 240 -0.37 1.00 24.03
N GLY A 241 -0.49 -0.31 23.80
CA GLY A 241 -1.47 -1.15 24.48
C GLY A 241 -2.92 -0.85 24.05
N VAL A 242 -3.11 -0.31 22.84
CA VAL A 242 -4.39 0.03 22.22
C VAL A 242 -4.65 -0.92 21.06
N TYR A 243 -5.91 -1.20 20.79
CA TYR A 243 -6.33 -2.03 19.66
C TYR A 243 -6.87 -1.16 18.52
N ALA A 244 -6.28 -1.27 17.33
CA ALA A 244 -6.75 -0.58 16.13
C ALA A 244 -7.49 -1.55 15.20
N THR A 245 -8.65 -1.11 14.66
CA THR A 245 -9.42 -1.90 13.71
C THR A 245 -9.91 -1.08 12.52
N PHE A 246 -9.83 -1.69 11.35
CA PHE A 246 -10.44 -1.22 10.09
C PHE A 246 -11.73 -1.99 9.76
N MET A 247 -12.36 -2.59 10.77
CA MET A 247 -13.65 -3.25 10.59
C MET A 247 -14.71 -2.22 10.16
N PRO A 248 -15.47 -2.47 9.08
CA PRO A 248 -16.42 -1.49 8.55
C PRO A 248 -17.48 -1.01 9.55
N LYS A 249 -17.93 -1.90 10.45
CA LYS A 249 -18.95 -1.57 11.45
C LYS A 249 -18.65 -2.25 12.79
N PRO A 250 -17.68 -1.74 13.58
CA PRO A 250 -17.30 -2.38 14.85
C PRO A 250 -18.28 -2.08 15.98
N LEU A 251 -19.02 -0.98 15.92
CA LEU A 251 -19.98 -0.56 16.94
C LEU A 251 -21.40 -0.46 16.36
N ASN A 252 -22.40 -0.88 17.13
CA ASN A 252 -23.80 -0.65 16.80
C ASN A 252 -24.23 0.77 17.17
N GLY A 253 -25.09 1.38 16.34
CA GLY A 253 -25.69 2.67 16.64
C GLY A 253 -24.81 3.91 16.41
N VAL A 254 -23.57 3.72 15.94
CA VAL A 254 -22.66 4.79 15.52
C VAL A 254 -22.24 4.60 14.07
N GLN A 255 -21.57 5.56 13.48
CA GLN A 255 -21.04 5.50 12.11
C GLN A 255 -20.10 4.30 11.96
N GLY A 256 -19.93 3.83 10.73
CA GLY A 256 -18.95 2.82 10.38
C GLY A 256 -17.73 3.46 9.76
N SER A 257 -16.66 2.67 9.55
CA SER A 257 -15.45 3.10 8.87
C SER A 257 -15.66 3.04 7.36
N GLY A 258 -15.61 4.19 6.71
CA GLY A 258 -15.53 4.35 5.27
C GLY A 258 -14.10 4.21 4.75
N MET A 259 -13.97 4.11 3.45
CA MET A 259 -12.76 4.37 2.70
C MET A 259 -13.19 5.02 1.39
N HIS A 260 -13.51 6.31 1.46
CA HIS A 260 -13.80 7.08 0.26
C HIS A 260 -12.52 7.18 -0.57
N THR A 261 -12.62 6.97 -1.85
CA THR A 261 -11.45 6.99 -2.72
C THR A 261 -11.70 7.95 -3.87
N HIS A 262 -11.00 9.07 -3.85
CA HIS A 262 -11.00 10.01 -4.95
C HIS A 262 -10.17 9.45 -6.10
N LEU A 263 -10.68 9.55 -7.31
CA LEU A 263 -10.05 9.02 -8.52
C LEU A 263 -9.88 10.14 -9.54
N SER A 264 -8.72 10.19 -10.16
CA SER A 264 -8.44 11.10 -11.28
C SER A 264 -7.73 10.35 -12.40
N LEU A 265 -8.07 10.72 -13.64
CA LEU A 265 -7.35 10.29 -14.82
C LEU A 265 -6.60 11.47 -15.42
N PHE A 266 -5.34 11.25 -15.74
CA PHE A 266 -4.52 12.25 -16.42
C PHE A 266 -4.15 11.78 -17.83
N ARG A 267 -4.09 12.73 -18.76
CA ARG A 267 -3.59 12.52 -20.12
C ARG A 267 -2.65 13.67 -20.45
N ASP A 268 -1.44 13.35 -20.84
CA ASP A 268 -0.39 14.34 -21.19
C ASP A 268 -0.14 15.37 -20.05
N GLY A 269 -0.29 14.93 -18.80
CA GLY A 269 -0.10 15.76 -17.61
C GLY A 269 -1.32 16.63 -17.22
N GLU A 270 -2.42 16.56 -17.97
CA GLU A 270 -3.66 17.29 -17.69
C GLU A 270 -4.74 16.37 -17.10
N ASN A 271 -5.51 16.87 -16.14
CA ASN A 271 -6.63 16.13 -15.56
C ASN A 271 -7.76 15.98 -16.60
N ALA A 272 -8.01 14.74 -17.01
CA ALA A 272 -9.00 14.42 -18.05
C ALA A 272 -10.46 14.61 -17.60
N PHE A 273 -10.72 14.82 -16.31
CA PHE A 273 -12.05 15.15 -15.80
C PHE A 273 -12.31 16.68 -15.78
N HIS A 274 -11.27 17.49 -15.98
CA HIS A 274 -11.42 18.93 -16.05
C HIS A 274 -11.89 19.37 -17.46
N ASP A 275 -12.97 20.15 -17.52
CA ASP A 275 -13.47 20.77 -18.74
C ASP A 275 -13.30 22.31 -18.64
N PRO A 276 -12.27 22.90 -19.26
CA PRO A 276 -12.00 24.34 -19.14
C PRO A 276 -13.11 25.22 -19.77
N ALA A 277 -14.05 24.63 -20.52
CA ALA A 277 -15.18 25.36 -21.09
C ALA A 277 -16.35 25.50 -20.10
N LYS A 278 -16.31 24.81 -18.95
CA LYS A 278 -17.33 24.89 -17.89
C LYS A 278 -16.88 25.75 -16.73
N ALA A 279 -17.83 26.47 -16.14
CA ALA A 279 -17.54 27.38 -15.02
C ALA A 279 -17.04 26.65 -13.76
N ASP A 280 -17.38 25.38 -13.62
CA ASP A 280 -17.05 24.52 -12.46
C ASP A 280 -15.92 23.52 -12.78
N GLY A 281 -15.28 23.61 -13.93
CA GLY A 281 -14.14 22.80 -14.36
C GLY A 281 -14.53 21.44 -14.94
#